data_885004e7c472afb543d779536607eb1a
#
_entry.id   885004e7c472afb543d779536607eb1a
#
_cell.length_a   1.000
_cell.length_b   1.000
_cell.length_c   1.000
_cell.angle_alpha   90.00
_cell.angle_beta   90.00
_cell.angle_gamma   90.00
#
_symmetry.space_group_name_H-M   'P 1'
#
loop_
_entity.id
_entity.type
_entity.pdbx_description
1 polymer ?
#
loop_
_entity_poly.entity_id
_entity_poly.type
_entity_poly.pdbx_seq_one_letter_code
_entity_poly.pdbx_strand_id
1 'polypeptide(L)' 'MAVELKLEPVSEEQEYGTIARWHKREGDAVSRGEVIVEVEAEKATQEVEAPVDGVLESILAVEGDEIRVGEAIAVIAEAY' A
#
# COMPACT_ATOMS: atom_id res chain seq x y z
N MET A 1 11.11 -2.81 -13.59
CA MET A 1 10.75 -3.97 -12.76
C MET A 1 9.50 -3.66 -11.96
N ALA A 2 8.64 -4.65 -11.78
CA ALA A 2 7.45 -4.49 -10.98
C ALA A 2 7.75 -4.87 -9.52
N VAL A 3 7.33 -4.03 -8.61
CA VAL A 3 7.50 -4.24 -7.16
C VAL A 3 6.12 -4.33 -6.54
N GLU A 4 5.87 -5.39 -5.79
CA GLU A 4 4.60 -5.51 -5.08
C GLU A 4 4.65 -4.72 -3.78
N LEU A 5 3.62 -3.91 -3.58
CA LEU A 5 3.42 -3.21 -2.31
C LEU A 5 2.56 -4.11 -1.43
N LYS A 6 3.13 -4.60 -0.35
CA LYS A 6 2.46 -5.52 0.55
C LYS A 6 2.09 -4.83 1.85
N LEU A 7 1.01 -5.29 2.45
CA LEU A 7 0.63 -4.80 3.77
C LEU A 7 1.59 -5.37 4.81
N GLU A 8 2.35 -4.49 5.45
CA GLU A 8 3.28 -4.87 6.51
C GLU A 8 2.66 -4.61 7.88
N PRO A 9 2.91 -5.46 8.87
CA PRO A 9 2.32 -5.27 10.19
C PRO A 9 3.00 -4.13 10.94
N VAL A 10 2.20 -3.40 11.74
CA VAL A 10 2.74 -2.40 12.67
C VAL A 10 3.00 -3.02 14.05
N SER A 11 2.50 -4.23 14.27
CA SER A 11 2.75 -4.99 15.50
C SER A 11 2.71 -6.47 15.17
N GLU A 12 3.26 -7.29 16.06
CA GLU A 12 3.28 -8.74 15.88
C GLU A 12 1.89 -9.37 15.91
N GLU A 13 0.94 -8.66 16.49
CA GLU A 13 -0.43 -9.16 16.64
C GLU A 13 -1.33 -8.79 15.48
N GLN A 14 -0.88 -7.90 14.60
CA GLN A 14 -1.70 -7.48 13.48
C GLN A 14 -1.80 -8.59 12.45
N GLU A 15 -3.01 -8.98 12.10
CA GLU A 15 -3.28 -9.98 11.08
C GLU A 15 -3.94 -9.39 9.84
N TYR A 16 -4.66 -8.28 10.00
CA TYR A 16 -5.46 -7.64 8.95
C TYR A 16 -5.32 -6.15 9.00
N GLY A 17 -5.64 -5.52 7.88
CA GLY A 17 -5.88 -4.10 7.81
C GLY A 17 -6.99 -3.85 6.80
N THR A 18 -7.67 -2.73 6.93
CA THR A 18 -8.73 -2.34 6.00
C THR A 18 -8.24 -1.13 5.22
N ILE A 19 -8.36 -1.16 3.91
CA ILE A 19 -7.98 -0.02 3.07
C ILE A 19 -8.90 1.15 3.40
N ALA A 20 -8.35 2.19 3.98
CA ALA A 20 -9.11 3.36 4.40
C ALA A 20 -9.17 4.41 3.31
N ARG A 21 -8.03 4.71 2.69
CA ARG A 21 -7.95 5.76 1.68
C ARG A 21 -6.73 5.61 0.80
N TRP A 22 -6.93 5.69 -0.52
CA TRP A 22 -5.84 5.79 -1.49
C TRP A 22 -5.50 7.26 -1.73
N HIS A 23 -4.22 7.60 -1.65
CA HIS A 23 -3.72 8.94 -1.94
C HIS A 23 -3.30 9.10 -3.39
N LYS A 24 -3.09 7.98 -4.08
CA LYS A 24 -2.63 7.93 -5.47
C LYS A 24 -3.56 7.07 -6.29
N ARG A 25 -3.52 7.26 -7.60
CA ARG A 25 -4.32 6.52 -8.58
C ARG A 25 -3.41 5.71 -9.47
N GLU A 26 -3.97 4.71 -10.13
CA GLU A 26 -3.22 3.99 -11.16
C GLU A 26 -2.76 4.97 -12.21
N GLY A 27 -1.48 4.86 -12.59
CA GLY A 27 -0.84 5.75 -13.53
C GLY A 27 -0.09 6.92 -12.89
N ASP A 28 -0.29 7.18 -11.61
CA ASP A 28 0.40 8.27 -10.92
C ASP A 28 1.84 7.93 -10.63
N ALA A 29 2.71 8.94 -10.74
CA ALA A 29 4.09 8.81 -10.30
C ALA A 29 4.15 8.78 -8.78
N VAL A 30 5.01 7.95 -8.24
CA VAL A 30 5.23 7.85 -6.80
C VAL A 30 6.72 7.99 -6.51
N SER A 31 7.02 8.58 -5.36
CA SER A 31 8.40 8.73 -4.89
C SER A 31 8.62 7.86 -3.67
N ARG A 32 9.80 7.31 -3.54
CA ARG A 32 10.16 6.52 -2.37
C ARG A 32 9.90 7.31 -1.09
N GLY A 33 9.19 6.71 -0.14
CA GLY A 33 8.82 7.34 1.11
C GLY A 33 7.53 8.14 1.07
N GLU A 34 6.95 8.30 -0.12
CA GLU A 34 5.67 9.00 -0.26
C GLU A 34 4.53 8.10 0.21
N VAL A 35 3.63 8.64 1.02
CA VAL A 35 2.46 7.88 1.48
C VAL A 35 1.51 7.66 0.31
N ILE A 36 1.24 6.41 -0.01
CA ILE A 36 0.39 6.02 -1.14
C ILE A 36 -1.02 5.70 -0.68
N VAL A 37 -1.14 5.05 0.47
CA VAL A 37 -2.42 4.55 0.95
C VAL A 37 -2.43 4.54 2.47
N GLU A 38 -3.61 4.79 3.05
CA GLU A 38 -3.84 4.65 4.48
C GLU A 38 -4.61 3.35 4.71
N VAL A 39 -4.14 2.59 5.68
CA VAL A 39 -4.75 1.33 6.08
C VAL A 39 -5.14 1.43 7.54
N GLU A 40 -6.39 1.08 7.83
CA GLU A 40 -6.90 1.10 9.19
C GLU A 40 -6.62 -0.23 9.85
N ALA A 41 -5.83 -0.21 10.92
CA ALA A 41 -5.60 -1.36 11.77
C ALA A 41 -6.49 -1.22 13.02
N GLU A 42 -6.53 -2.23 13.87
CA GLU A 42 -7.47 -2.29 14.99
C GLU A 42 -7.50 -1.04 15.87
N LYS A 43 -6.33 -0.46 16.16
CA LYS A 43 -6.22 0.67 17.08
C LYS A 43 -5.53 1.90 16.49
N ALA A 44 -5.19 1.86 15.21
CA ALA A 44 -4.42 2.94 14.59
C ALA A 44 -4.58 2.93 13.08
N THR A 45 -4.35 4.09 12.47
CA THR A 45 -4.24 4.20 11.03
C THR A 45 -2.77 4.04 10.65
N GLN A 46 -2.51 3.22 9.67
CA GLN A 46 -1.19 2.90 9.17
C GLN A 46 -0.98 3.58 7.83
N GLU A 47 0.10 4.33 7.70
CA GLU A 47 0.45 4.95 6.43
C GLU A 47 1.42 4.06 5.69
N VAL A 48 1.07 3.68 4.47
CA VAL A 48 1.91 2.81 3.65
C VAL A 48 2.63 3.65 2.61
N GLU A 49 3.96 3.59 2.64
CA GLU A 49 4.82 4.41 1.78
C GLU A 49 5.33 3.61 0.60
N ALA A 50 5.63 4.33 -0.47
CA ALA A 50 6.25 3.71 -1.64
C ALA A 50 7.66 3.22 -1.28
N PRO A 51 8.00 1.96 -1.58
CA PRO A 51 9.33 1.44 -1.31
C PRO A 51 10.37 1.85 -2.36
N VAL A 52 9.92 2.35 -3.49
CA VAL A 52 10.78 2.75 -4.62
C VAL A 52 10.15 3.91 -5.35
N ASP A 53 10.95 4.61 -6.17
CA ASP A 53 10.42 5.58 -7.13
C ASP A 53 9.85 4.83 -8.32
N GLY A 54 8.74 5.29 -8.86
CA GLY A 54 8.14 4.66 -10.02
C GLY A 54 6.75 5.18 -10.33
N VAL A 55 5.94 4.32 -10.92
CA VAL A 55 4.56 4.61 -11.27
C VAL A 55 3.67 3.55 -10.63
N LEU A 56 2.58 3.98 -10.03
CA LEU A 56 1.59 3.06 -9.48
C LEU A 56 0.90 2.37 -10.65
N GLU A 57 1.28 1.13 -10.89
CA GLU A 57 0.83 0.37 -12.06
C GLU A 57 -0.56 -0.22 -11.88
N SER A 58 -0.79 -0.82 -10.72
CA SER A 58 -2.05 -1.48 -10.42
C SER A 58 -2.42 -1.33 -8.96
N ILE A 59 -3.70 -1.10 -8.71
CA ILE A 59 -4.29 -1.15 -7.37
C ILE A 59 -5.04 -2.47 -7.26
N LEU A 60 -4.64 -3.32 -6.34
CA LEU A 60 -5.21 -4.67 -6.17
C LEU A 60 -6.29 -4.72 -5.09
N ALA A 61 -6.36 -3.70 -4.25
CA ALA A 61 -7.35 -3.62 -3.18
C ALA A 61 -7.91 -2.20 -3.13
N VAL A 62 -9.23 -2.10 -3.03
CA VAL A 62 -9.91 -0.80 -3.01
C VAL A 62 -10.34 -0.42 -1.61
N GLU A 63 -10.77 0.84 -1.45
CA GLU A 63 -11.24 1.34 -0.16
C GLU A 63 -12.37 0.46 0.37
N GLY A 64 -12.25 0.10 1.64
CA GLY A 64 -13.18 -0.79 2.29
C GLY A 64 -12.77 -2.26 2.31
N ASP A 65 -11.78 -2.64 1.48
CA ASP A 65 -11.32 -4.04 1.46
C ASP A 65 -10.52 -4.37 2.71
N GLU A 66 -10.77 -5.55 3.26
CA GLU A 66 -9.99 -6.10 4.35
C GLU A 66 -8.87 -6.96 3.75
N ILE A 67 -7.65 -6.67 4.14
CA ILE A 67 -6.45 -7.29 3.57
C ILE A 67 -5.66 -7.95 4.68
N ARG A 68 -5.14 -9.15 4.41
CA ARG A 68 -4.23 -9.82 5.35
C ARG A 68 -2.84 -9.24 5.24
N VAL A 69 -2.15 -9.22 6.37
CA VAL A 69 -0.73 -8.88 6.40
C VAL A 69 0.03 -9.83 5.47
N GLY A 70 0.89 -9.28 4.63
CA GLY A 70 1.66 -10.03 3.64
C GLY A 70 1.03 -10.10 2.26
N GLU A 71 -0.24 -9.73 2.12
CA GLU A 71 -0.88 -9.68 0.80
C GLU A 71 -0.46 -8.44 0.02
N ALA A 72 -0.33 -8.58 -1.27
CA ALA A 72 -0.04 -7.46 -2.16
C ALA A 72 -1.31 -6.60 -2.32
N ILE A 73 -1.15 -5.29 -2.16
CA ILE A 73 -2.26 -4.34 -2.30
C ILE A 73 -2.11 -3.46 -3.53
N ALA A 74 -0.92 -3.43 -4.10
CA ALA A 74 -0.64 -2.68 -5.32
C ALA A 74 0.64 -3.18 -5.97
N VAL A 75 0.84 -2.75 -7.21
CA VAL A 75 2.08 -3.02 -7.96
C VAL A 75 2.64 -1.68 -8.44
N ILE A 76 3.92 -1.48 -8.22
CA ILE A 76 4.64 -0.28 -8.66
C ILE A 76 5.63 -0.68 -9.74
N ALA A 77 5.56 0.01 -10.88
CA ALA A 77 6.58 -0.14 -11.92
C ALA A 77 7.75 0.76 -11.52
N GLU A 78 8.85 0.14 -11.12
CA GLU A 78 10.02 0.86 -10.63
C GLU A 78 10.68 1.68 -11.73
N ALA A 79 11.01 2.94 -11.41
CA ALA A 79 11.75 3.82 -12.31
C ALA A 79 13.23 3.44 -12.30
N TYR A 80 13.89 3.70 -13.44
CA TYR A 80 15.32 3.49 -13.58
C TYR A 80 16.10 4.78 -13.38
#